data_ddfba794d07426a48e10c1c2fe8c5cd3
#
_entry.id   ddfba794d07426a48e10c1c2fe8c5cd3
#
_cell.length_a   1.000
_cell.length_b   1.000
_cell.length_c   1.000
_cell.angle_alpha   90.00
_cell.angle_beta   90.00
_cell.angle_gamma   90.00
#
_symmetry.space_group_name_H-M   'P 1'
#
loop_
_entity.id
_entity.type
_entity.pdbx_description
1 polymer ?
#
loop_
_entity_poly.entity_id
_entity_poly.type
_entity_poly.pdbx_seq_one_letter_code
_entity_poly.pdbx_strand_id
1 'polypeptide(L)'
;MNRRDFLSLAPAAAIAAVRTPALAFQSEKSKLKITGIRLVKVKPRKPAPTYTPAAGSWSTGGVEVANPMSIYEEYKPMRSLFMADNVPSIVVEVTTDKGITGYGNGGPGGGPIVEGHLRKLMLGRDPFDIERNWDIMWRSTMSYGRAGVTMNAISGVDLALWDIVGKALNMPVYKLLGGETKPRIPAYCTGNDIEQHIQFGFKRLKLAIPHGPADGREGMKKNLELVKSTRASLGSDGDIMLDCWMAWTERYTLEMAEMFVPYRVYWMEECLPPHDYAGFGRLNSAIKSTRIVTGEHEYGRYGFRQLLEHNAAAIWQPDINWCGGLTELRKIGALAAAYDIPVIPHGGGRFDSVHWIQAAQNAPWGELFMPAPGGPKEVYSMYEEEYSISRGPEGIYIRPGERPGFGWDVVPA
;
A
#
# COMPACT_ATOMS: atom_id res chain seq x y z
N MET A 1 68.06 11.37 2.06
CA MET A 1 67.24 10.78 1.00
C MET A 1 65.92 11.54 0.98
N ASN A 2 65.76 12.36 -0.05
CA ASN A 2 64.65 13.32 -0.18
C ASN A 2 63.39 12.66 -0.72
N ARG A 3 62.24 13.07 -0.22
CA ARG A 3 60.88 12.60 -0.59
C ARG A 3 60.45 12.87 -2.07
N ARG A 4 61.40 13.26 -2.93
CA ARG A 4 61.12 13.61 -4.32
C ARG A 4 61.47 12.55 -5.38
N ASP A 5 62.12 11.44 -4.97
CA ASP A 5 62.64 10.46 -5.93
C ASP A 5 61.79 9.16 -6.09
N PHE A 6 60.54 9.18 -5.60
CA PHE A 6 59.65 8.01 -5.65
C PHE A 6 58.54 8.09 -6.73
N LEU A 7 58.60 9.08 -7.63
CA LEU A 7 57.51 9.31 -8.62
C LEU A 7 57.96 9.16 -10.09
N SER A 8 59.01 8.42 -10.36
CA SER A 8 59.53 8.29 -11.75
C SER A 8 59.86 6.87 -12.19
N LEU A 9 58.92 5.91 -11.98
CA LEU A 9 58.96 4.61 -12.68
C LEU A 9 57.58 3.96 -12.59
N ALA A 10 56.61 4.48 -13.38
CA ALA A 10 55.43 3.71 -13.72
C ALA A 10 55.50 3.46 -15.23
N PRO A 11 55.54 2.19 -15.72
CA PRO A 11 55.40 1.90 -17.14
C PRO A 11 53.95 2.28 -17.52
N ALA A 12 53.80 3.00 -18.62
CA ALA A 12 52.53 3.25 -19.28
C ALA A 12 51.95 1.92 -19.75
N ALA A 13 51.25 1.22 -18.87
CA ALA A 13 50.36 0.14 -19.22
C ALA A 13 49.16 0.76 -19.89
N ALA A 14 48.99 0.57 -21.18
CA ALA A 14 47.79 0.88 -21.91
C ALA A 14 46.63 0.11 -21.28
N ILE A 15 45.81 0.79 -20.49
CA ILE A 15 44.56 0.26 -19.97
C ILE A 15 43.63 0.18 -21.16
N ALA A 16 43.68 -0.95 -21.88
CA ALA A 16 42.59 -1.32 -22.75
C ALA A 16 41.34 -1.43 -21.86
N ALA A 17 40.47 -0.45 -21.93
CA ALA A 17 39.19 -0.47 -21.25
C ALA A 17 38.40 -1.65 -21.82
N VAL A 18 38.53 -2.81 -21.16
CA VAL A 18 37.59 -3.92 -21.34
C VAL A 18 36.25 -3.41 -20.80
N ARG A 19 35.41 -2.92 -21.72
CA ARG A 19 34.01 -2.62 -21.34
C ARG A 19 33.40 -3.92 -20.91
N THR A 20 33.19 -4.08 -19.62
CA THR A 20 32.47 -5.22 -19.08
C THR A 20 31.08 -5.30 -19.75
N PRO A 21 30.57 -6.51 -20.04
CA PRO A 21 29.24 -6.68 -20.61
C PRO A 21 28.15 -5.96 -19.82
N ALA A 22 28.31 -5.80 -18.51
CA ALA A 22 27.41 -5.07 -17.63
C ALA A 22 27.32 -3.57 -17.93
N LEU A 23 28.47 -2.92 -18.26
CA LEU A 23 28.49 -1.49 -18.64
C LEU A 23 27.87 -1.25 -20.01
N ALA A 24 28.10 -2.16 -20.97
CA ALA A 24 27.47 -2.10 -22.29
C ALA A 24 25.95 -2.30 -22.18
N PHE A 25 25.50 -3.23 -21.32
CA PHE A 25 24.09 -3.51 -21.07
C PHE A 25 23.38 -2.30 -20.42
N GLN A 26 23.98 -1.65 -19.43
CA GLN A 26 23.44 -0.42 -18.84
C GLN A 26 23.33 0.71 -19.86
N SER A 27 24.33 0.90 -20.72
CA SER A 27 24.30 1.99 -21.69
C SER A 27 23.26 1.78 -22.81
N GLU A 28 22.90 0.55 -23.16
CA GLU A 28 21.85 0.28 -24.14
C GLU A 28 20.44 0.41 -23.54
N LYS A 29 20.23 -0.04 -22.32
CA LYS A 29 18.92 0.05 -21.65
C LYS A 29 18.60 1.47 -21.16
N SER A 30 19.59 2.28 -20.82
CA SER A 30 19.42 3.71 -20.54
C SER A 30 19.02 4.56 -21.76
N LYS A 31 18.87 3.95 -22.94
CA LYS A 31 18.36 4.61 -24.15
C LYS A 31 16.89 4.32 -24.45
N LEU A 32 16.16 3.74 -23.48
CA LEU A 32 14.73 3.56 -23.60
C LEU A 32 14.00 4.91 -23.61
N LYS A 33 12.96 5.01 -24.42
CA LYS A 33 12.09 6.17 -24.49
C LYS A 33 10.64 5.75 -24.30
N ILE A 34 9.93 6.46 -23.47
CA ILE A 34 8.48 6.31 -23.32
C ILE A 34 7.81 6.77 -24.61
N THR A 35 7.08 5.87 -25.26
CA THR A 35 6.36 6.14 -26.52
C THR A 35 4.85 6.27 -26.33
N GLY A 36 4.31 5.74 -25.25
CA GLY A 36 2.88 5.82 -24.96
C GLY A 36 2.57 5.72 -23.48
N ILE A 37 1.51 6.39 -23.06
CA ILE A 37 0.87 6.25 -21.76
C ILE A 37 -0.63 6.27 -21.99
N ARG A 38 -1.33 5.27 -21.47
CA ARG A 38 -2.79 5.18 -21.57
C ARG A 38 -3.39 4.47 -20.37
N LEU A 39 -4.66 4.67 -20.16
CA LEU A 39 -5.43 3.86 -19.22
C LEU A 39 -5.87 2.56 -19.90
N VAL A 40 -5.82 1.47 -19.16
CA VAL A 40 -6.27 0.17 -19.65
C VAL A 40 -7.30 -0.42 -18.68
N LYS A 41 -8.32 -1.07 -19.25
CA LYS A 41 -9.19 -1.95 -18.50
C LYS A 41 -8.53 -3.33 -18.45
N VAL A 42 -8.53 -3.92 -17.28
CA VAL A 42 -7.94 -5.24 -17.06
C VAL A 42 -9.01 -6.21 -16.57
N LYS A 43 -8.85 -7.46 -16.93
CA LYS A 43 -9.67 -8.55 -16.42
C LYS A 43 -8.79 -9.55 -15.68
N PRO A 44 -9.32 -10.28 -14.68
CA PRO A 44 -8.60 -11.35 -14.05
C PRO A 44 -8.26 -12.45 -15.07
N ARG A 45 -7.10 -13.09 -14.91
CA ARG A 45 -6.70 -14.24 -15.74
C ARG A 45 -7.61 -15.44 -15.55
N LYS A 46 -8.08 -15.65 -14.33
CA LYS A 46 -9.03 -16.70 -13.98
C LYS A 46 -10.35 -16.06 -13.56
N PRO A 47 -11.48 -16.67 -13.90
CA PRO A 47 -12.77 -16.19 -13.40
C PRO A 47 -12.76 -16.19 -11.86
N ALA A 48 -13.37 -15.15 -11.27
CA ALA A 48 -13.60 -15.15 -9.84
C ALA A 48 -14.43 -16.39 -9.46
N PRO A 49 -14.12 -17.05 -8.32
CA PRO A 49 -14.97 -18.12 -7.82
C PRO A 49 -16.40 -17.60 -7.68
N THR A 50 -17.37 -18.38 -8.18
CA THR A 50 -18.79 -18.06 -7.95
C THR A 50 -19.09 -18.22 -6.47
N TYR A 51 -19.48 -17.13 -5.84
CA TYR A 51 -19.73 -17.10 -4.42
C TYR A 51 -20.96 -16.24 -4.11
N THR A 52 -21.84 -16.78 -3.30
CA THR A 52 -22.93 -16.00 -2.70
C THR A 52 -22.55 -15.73 -1.25
N PRO A 53 -22.17 -14.50 -0.89
CA PRO A 53 -21.83 -14.17 0.48
C PRO A 53 -23.02 -14.40 1.40
N ALA A 54 -22.76 -14.80 2.65
CA ALA A 54 -23.79 -14.82 3.67
C ALA A 54 -24.36 -13.41 3.89
N ALA A 55 -25.62 -13.34 4.28
CA ALA A 55 -26.23 -12.06 4.64
C ALA A 55 -25.40 -11.39 5.77
N GLY A 56 -25.04 -10.14 5.59
CA GLY A 56 -24.19 -9.41 6.53
C GLY A 56 -22.67 -9.65 6.38
N SER A 57 -22.24 -10.45 5.39
CA SER A 57 -20.83 -10.59 5.06
C SER A 57 -20.23 -9.28 4.58
N TRP A 58 -18.98 -9.03 4.94
CA TRP A 58 -18.16 -7.93 4.46
C TRP A 58 -18.14 -7.80 2.92
N SER A 59 -18.19 -8.94 2.23
CA SER A 59 -18.14 -9.00 0.77
C SER A 59 -19.44 -8.56 0.07
N THR A 60 -20.56 -8.41 0.79
CA THR A 60 -21.85 -8.03 0.18
C THR A 60 -21.97 -6.53 -0.12
N GLY A 61 -21.11 -5.68 0.37
CA GLY A 61 -21.25 -4.23 0.26
C GLY A 61 -22.44 -3.62 1.03
N GLY A 62 -23.34 -4.46 1.56
CA GLY A 62 -24.51 -4.07 2.36
C GLY A 62 -24.28 -4.13 3.87
N VAL A 63 -23.05 -4.07 4.31
CA VAL A 63 -22.65 -4.09 5.72
C VAL A 63 -22.52 -2.67 6.23
N GLU A 64 -23.10 -2.40 7.39
CA GLU A 64 -22.84 -1.15 8.12
C GLU A 64 -21.36 -1.05 8.46
N VAL A 65 -20.73 0.02 8.04
CA VAL A 65 -19.37 0.40 8.43
C VAL A 65 -19.39 1.88 8.77
N ALA A 66 -18.88 2.21 9.94
CA ALA A 66 -18.73 3.61 10.34
C ALA A 66 -17.85 4.34 9.32
N ASN A 67 -18.26 5.51 8.92
CA ASN A 67 -17.62 6.34 7.91
C ASN A 67 -18.01 7.81 8.14
N PRO A 68 -17.38 8.80 7.48
CA PRO A 68 -17.70 10.21 7.70
C PRO A 68 -19.17 10.58 7.48
N MET A 69 -19.89 9.83 6.65
CA MET A 69 -21.31 10.08 6.36
C MET A 69 -22.25 9.42 7.37
N SER A 70 -21.76 8.60 8.30
CA SER A 70 -22.60 7.89 9.29
C SER A 70 -23.32 8.82 10.28
N ILE A 71 -23.03 10.12 10.25
CA ILE A 71 -23.83 11.14 10.94
C ILE A 71 -25.21 11.36 10.30
N TYR A 72 -25.41 10.90 9.07
CA TYR A 72 -26.68 10.95 8.33
C TYR A 72 -27.24 9.54 8.26
N GLU A 73 -28.35 9.30 8.94
CA GLU A 73 -28.92 7.97 9.14
C GLU A 73 -29.22 7.25 7.81
N GLU A 74 -29.72 7.98 6.80
CA GLU A 74 -30.07 7.46 5.49
C GLU A 74 -28.88 6.92 4.68
N TYR A 75 -27.65 7.37 4.97
CA TYR A 75 -26.44 6.93 4.27
C TYR A 75 -25.65 5.86 5.01
N LYS A 76 -25.95 5.64 6.27
CA LYS A 76 -25.23 4.71 7.13
C LYS A 76 -25.18 3.26 6.59
N PRO A 77 -26.27 2.69 6.05
CA PRO A 77 -26.23 1.33 5.50
C PRO A 77 -25.59 1.24 4.10
N MET A 78 -25.18 2.36 3.52
CA MET A 78 -24.74 2.43 2.12
C MET A 78 -23.22 2.56 2.01
N ARG A 79 -22.48 1.57 2.50
CA ARG A 79 -21.02 1.53 2.34
C ARG A 79 -20.57 1.76 0.89
N SER A 80 -21.31 1.25 -0.08
CA SER A 80 -20.99 1.39 -1.50
C SER A 80 -21.01 2.83 -2.03
N LEU A 81 -21.70 3.77 -1.36
CA LEU A 81 -21.66 5.18 -1.76
C LEU A 81 -20.27 5.83 -1.58
N PHE A 82 -19.45 5.28 -0.71
CA PHE A 82 -18.07 5.77 -0.50
C PHE A 82 -17.07 5.09 -1.42
N MET A 83 -17.35 3.86 -1.79
CA MET A 83 -16.61 3.08 -2.76
C MET A 83 -17.09 3.47 -4.17
N ALA A 84 -16.88 4.72 -4.52
CA ALA A 84 -17.36 5.37 -5.74
C ALA A 84 -17.27 4.48 -6.99
N ASP A 85 -18.29 3.68 -7.27
CA ASP A 85 -18.37 2.83 -8.48
C ASP A 85 -18.18 3.65 -9.77
N ASN A 86 -18.45 4.96 -9.70
CA ASN A 86 -18.29 5.90 -10.80
C ASN A 86 -16.95 6.63 -10.84
N VAL A 87 -16.07 6.38 -9.86
CA VAL A 87 -14.71 6.93 -9.80
C VAL A 87 -13.70 5.78 -9.62
N PRO A 88 -13.55 4.92 -10.64
CA PRO A 88 -12.76 3.71 -10.52
C PRO A 88 -11.29 4.00 -10.30
N SER A 89 -10.61 3.08 -9.61
CA SER A 89 -9.15 2.98 -9.64
C SER A 89 -8.67 2.79 -11.07
N ILE A 90 -7.48 3.26 -11.38
CA ILE A 90 -6.93 3.24 -12.72
C ILE A 90 -5.81 2.21 -12.85
N VAL A 91 -5.66 1.65 -14.04
CA VAL A 91 -4.46 0.93 -14.45
C VAL A 91 -3.79 1.71 -15.58
N VAL A 92 -2.57 2.12 -15.34
CA VAL A 92 -1.75 2.86 -16.30
C VAL A 92 -0.84 1.88 -17.03
N GLU A 93 -0.91 1.91 -18.36
CA GLU A 93 0.04 1.24 -19.23
C GLU A 93 1.05 2.27 -19.77
N VAL A 94 2.33 1.96 -19.64
CA VAL A 94 3.43 2.74 -20.24
C VAL A 94 4.18 1.86 -21.22
N THR A 95 4.32 2.31 -22.47
CA THR A 95 5.05 1.61 -23.53
C THR A 95 6.36 2.32 -23.89
N THR A 96 7.33 1.55 -24.34
CA THR A 96 8.66 2.07 -24.74
C THR A 96 8.99 1.76 -26.20
N ASP A 97 9.98 2.47 -26.75
CA ASP A 97 10.51 2.29 -28.11
C ASP A 97 11.22 0.95 -28.37
N LYS A 98 11.49 0.17 -27.30
CA LYS A 98 12.05 -1.19 -27.38
C LYS A 98 11.02 -2.29 -27.11
N GLY A 99 9.73 -1.94 -27.10
CA GLY A 99 8.63 -2.89 -26.88
C GLY A 99 8.45 -3.37 -25.44
N ILE A 100 9.16 -2.79 -24.47
CA ILE A 100 8.93 -3.09 -23.06
C ILE A 100 7.72 -2.29 -22.61
N THR A 101 6.76 -2.98 -21.99
CA THR A 101 5.54 -2.38 -21.45
C THR A 101 5.47 -2.59 -19.94
N GLY A 102 5.21 -1.52 -19.21
CA GLY A 102 4.98 -1.56 -17.77
C GLY A 102 3.55 -1.18 -17.42
N TYR A 103 3.09 -1.72 -16.30
CA TYR A 103 1.77 -1.47 -15.75
C TYR A 103 1.87 -0.98 -14.30
N GLY A 104 1.01 -0.05 -13.94
CA GLY A 104 0.93 0.47 -12.57
C GLY A 104 -0.50 0.75 -12.17
N ASN A 105 -0.86 0.32 -10.96
CA ASN A 105 -2.14 0.69 -10.36
C ASN A 105 -2.06 2.10 -9.80
N GLY A 106 -3.08 2.90 -10.08
CA GLY A 106 -3.31 4.17 -9.43
C GLY A 106 -4.65 4.17 -8.71
N GLY A 107 -4.80 5.07 -7.74
CA GLY A 107 -6.03 5.22 -7.01
C GLY A 107 -7.20 5.77 -7.84
N PRO A 108 -8.38 5.90 -7.22
CA PRO A 108 -9.58 6.37 -7.90
C PRO A 108 -9.42 7.79 -8.45
N GLY A 109 -10.05 8.04 -9.60
CA GLY A 109 -10.19 9.37 -10.20
C GLY A 109 -8.97 9.91 -10.94
N GLY A 110 -7.82 9.26 -10.90
CA GLY A 110 -6.56 9.75 -11.50
C GLY A 110 -6.52 9.83 -13.02
N GLY A 111 -7.44 9.17 -13.72
CA GLY A 111 -7.44 9.01 -15.17
C GLY A 111 -7.30 10.30 -15.98
N PRO A 112 -8.15 11.31 -15.80
CA PRO A 112 -8.05 12.58 -16.53
C PRO A 112 -6.71 13.30 -16.34
N ILE A 113 -6.07 13.15 -15.18
CA ILE A 113 -4.76 13.74 -14.90
C ILE A 113 -3.67 13.01 -15.66
N VAL A 114 -3.72 11.66 -15.68
CA VAL A 114 -2.77 10.85 -16.45
C VAL A 114 -2.84 11.22 -17.94
N GLU A 115 -4.03 11.18 -18.54
CA GLU A 115 -4.22 11.37 -19.99
C GLU A 115 -4.06 12.83 -20.41
N GLY A 116 -4.62 13.74 -19.64
CA GLY A 116 -4.66 15.17 -19.95
C GLY A 116 -3.36 15.91 -19.66
N HIS A 117 -2.62 15.52 -18.63
CA HIS A 117 -1.45 16.26 -18.17
C HIS A 117 -0.16 15.40 -18.15
N LEU A 118 -0.13 14.32 -17.34
CA LEU A 118 1.12 13.59 -17.10
C LEU A 118 1.69 12.95 -18.36
N ARG A 119 0.84 12.40 -19.22
CA ARG A 119 1.23 11.81 -20.51
C ARG A 119 2.08 12.76 -21.33
N LYS A 120 1.69 14.02 -21.46
CA LYS A 120 2.41 15.02 -22.27
C LYS A 120 3.82 15.29 -21.75
N LEU A 121 4.00 15.22 -20.43
CA LEU A 121 5.28 15.45 -19.78
C LEU A 121 6.22 14.26 -19.86
N MET A 122 5.69 13.05 -19.93
CA MET A 122 6.46 11.81 -19.86
C MET A 122 6.88 11.26 -21.24
N LEU A 123 6.15 11.58 -22.31
CA LEU A 123 6.50 11.12 -23.66
C LEU A 123 7.92 11.55 -24.06
N GLY A 124 8.69 10.61 -24.62
CA GLY A 124 10.07 10.80 -25.05
C GLY A 124 11.12 10.74 -23.93
N ARG A 125 10.70 10.60 -22.65
CA ARG A 125 11.63 10.49 -21.53
C ARG A 125 12.16 9.08 -21.36
N ASP A 126 13.32 8.98 -20.72
CA ASP A 126 13.88 7.71 -20.27
C ASP A 126 13.11 7.22 -19.02
N PRO A 127 12.51 6.01 -19.05
CA PRO A 127 11.84 5.45 -17.89
C PRO A 127 12.77 5.15 -16.71
N PHE A 128 14.10 5.06 -16.93
CA PHE A 128 15.09 4.86 -15.86
C PHE A 128 15.33 6.12 -15.03
N ASP A 129 15.00 7.31 -15.53
CA ASP A 129 15.07 8.57 -14.78
C ASP A 129 13.91 8.69 -13.78
N ILE A 130 13.60 7.62 -13.02
CA ILE A 130 12.38 7.51 -12.18
C ILE A 130 12.25 8.70 -11.24
N GLU A 131 13.27 9.04 -10.47
CA GLU A 131 13.24 10.16 -9.52
C GLU A 131 12.93 11.48 -10.20
N ARG A 132 13.57 11.74 -11.34
CA ARG A 132 13.35 12.95 -12.12
C ARG A 132 11.95 13.00 -12.71
N ASN A 133 11.48 11.87 -13.25
CA ASN A 133 10.15 11.75 -13.82
C ASN A 133 9.08 11.98 -12.74
N TRP A 134 9.27 11.39 -11.56
CA TRP A 134 8.41 11.62 -10.42
C TRP A 134 8.37 13.10 -10.01
N ASP A 135 9.53 13.74 -9.84
CA ASP A 135 9.62 15.14 -9.44
C ASP A 135 8.96 16.08 -10.46
N ILE A 136 9.10 15.80 -11.76
CA ILE A 136 8.42 16.54 -12.82
C ILE A 136 6.90 16.42 -12.70
N MET A 137 6.39 15.20 -12.53
CA MET A 137 4.95 14.97 -12.35
C MET A 137 4.41 15.71 -11.14
N TRP A 138 5.11 15.62 -10.02
CA TRP A 138 4.71 16.26 -8.77
C TRP A 138 4.76 17.79 -8.87
N ARG A 139 5.85 18.36 -9.38
CA ARG A 139 5.98 19.83 -9.53
C ARG A 139 4.97 20.41 -10.48
N SER A 140 4.70 19.73 -11.59
CA SER A 140 3.75 20.21 -12.59
C SER A 140 2.31 20.24 -12.08
N THR A 141 1.98 19.39 -11.11
CA THR A 141 0.66 19.27 -10.52
C THR A 141 0.48 20.06 -9.22
N MET A 142 1.57 20.62 -8.67
CA MET A 142 1.61 21.26 -7.35
C MET A 142 0.59 22.38 -7.16
N SER A 143 0.25 23.08 -8.24
CA SER A 143 -0.69 24.20 -8.22
C SER A 143 -2.15 23.78 -7.98
N TYR A 144 -2.52 22.55 -8.35
CA TYR A 144 -3.90 22.07 -8.26
C TYR A 144 -4.06 20.73 -7.50
N GLY A 145 -2.97 20.06 -7.17
CA GLY A 145 -3.05 18.81 -6.46
C GLY A 145 -1.74 18.38 -5.80
N ARG A 146 -1.77 18.23 -4.48
CA ARG A 146 -0.67 17.74 -3.64
C ARG A 146 -1.06 16.48 -2.88
N ALA A 147 -2.32 16.11 -2.94
CA ALA A 147 -2.94 14.99 -2.24
C ALA A 147 -4.10 14.43 -3.08
N GLY A 148 -4.66 13.31 -2.70
CA GLY A 148 -5.84 12.72 -3.32
C GLY A 148 -5.60 12.33 -4.77
N VAL A 149 -6.56 12.64 -5.61
CA VAL A 149 -6.65 12.20 -7.02
C VAL A 149 -5.37 12.43 -7.83
N THR A 150 -4.65 13.53 -7.56
CA THR A 150 -3.39 13.83 -8.26
C THR A 150 -2.29 12.86 -7.89
N MET A 151 -2.17 12.54 -6.61
CA MET A 151 -1.18 11.55 -6.14
C MET A 151 -1.55 10.14 -6.61
N ASN A 152 -2.84 9.82 -6.69
CA ASN A 152 -3.34 8.58 -7.30
C ASN A 152 -2.87 8.44 -8.76
N ALA A 153 -2.93 9.53 -9.53
CA ALA A 153 -2.46 9.54 -10.93
C ALA A 153 -0.93 9.34 -11.01
N ILE A 154 -0.16 10.04 -10.17
CA ILE A 154 1.29 9.93 -10.10
C ILE A 154 1.69 8.50 -9.71
N SER A 155 1.00 7.90 -8.73
CA SER A 155 1.26 6.52 -8.29
C SER A 155 1.18 5.52 -9.45
N GLY A 156 0.12 5.61 -10.26
CA GLY A 156 -0.06 4.70 -11.39
C GLY A 156 1.06 4.82 -12.44
N VAL A 157 1.50 6.04 -12.76
CA VAL A 157 2.61 6.23 -13.70
C VAL A 157 3.94 5.77 -13.08
N ASP A 158 4.21 6.11 -11.84
CA ASP A 158 5.44 5.74 -11.13
C ASP A 158 5.62 4.21 -11.05
N LEU A 159 4.56 3.49 -10.66
CA LEU A 159 4.58 2.04 -10.60
C LEU A 159 4.82 1.41 -11.98
N ALA A 160 4.22 1.95 -13.04
CA ALA A 160 4.48 1.48 -14.39
C ALA A 160 5.95 1.69 -14.82
N LEU A 161 6.59 2.78 -14.39
CA LEU A 161 8.03 3.00 -14.65
C LEU A 161 8.90 1.99 -13.88
N TRP A 162 8.60 1.69 -12.62
CA TRP A 162 9.30 0.66 -11.85
C TRP A 162 9.14 -0.73 -12.47
N ASP A 163 7.97 -1.04 -13.00
CA ASP A 163 7.70 -2.29 -13.70
C ASP A 163 8.53 -2.40 -14.99
N ILE A 164 8.64 -1.31 -15.78
CA ILE A 164 9.52 -1.25 -16.96
C ILE A 164 10.98 -1.49 -16.57
N VAL A 165 11.47 -0.83 -15.52
CA VAL A 165 12.87 -0.98 -15.09
C VAL A 165 13.16 -2.41 -14.65
N GLY A 166 12.26 -3.02 -13.87
CA GLY A 166 12.38 -4.43 -13.50
C GLY A 166 12.41 -5.36 -14.71
N LYS A 167 11.49 -5.18 -15.66
CA LYS A 167 11.43 -5.95 -16.91
C LYS A 167 12.67 -5.73 -17.79
N ALA A 168 13.12 -4.49 -17.91
CA ALA A 168 14.31 -4.16 -18.69
C ALA A 168 15.59 -4.78 -18.13
N LEU A 169 15.69 -4.89 -16.80
CA LEU A 169 16.82 -5.52 -16.12
C LEU A 169 16.63 -7.03 -15.88
N ASN A 170 15.49 -7.57 -16.27
CA ASN A 170 15.11 -8.97 -16.00
C ASN A 170 15.19 -9.32 -14.51
N MET A 171 14.68 -8.43 -13.66
CA MET A 171 14.72 -8.57 -12.20
C MET A 171 13.37 -8.20 -11.57
N PRO A 172 12.91 -8.91 -10.53
CA PRO A 172 11.76 -8.48 -9.75
C PRO A 172 12.08 -7.18 -8.98
N VAL A 173 11.07 -6.33 -8.79
CA VAL A 173 11.27 -4.99 -8.21
C VAL A 173 11.90 -5.07 -6.81
N TYR A 174 11.55 -6.04 -5.97
CA TYR A 174 12.16 -6.13 -4.63
C TYR A 174 13.70 -6.32 -4.67
N LYS A 175 14.25 -6.96 -5.71
CA LYS A 175 15.70 -7.06 -5.92
C LYS A 175 16.33 -5.71 -6.25
N LEU A 176 15.62 -4.87 -7.03
CA LEU A 176 16.06 -3.50 -7.32
C LEU A 176 16.09 -2.62 -6.06
N LEU A 177 15.27 -2.96 -5.07
CA LEU A 177 15.19 -2.25 -3.79
C LEU A 177 16.26 -2.68 -2.77
N GLY A 178 17.12 -3.64 -3.13
CA GLY A 178 18.18 -4.13 -2.27
C GLY A 178 18.02 -5.59 -1.82
N GLY A 179 16.96 -6.26 -2.29
CA GLY A 179 16.70 -7.66 -1.98
C GLY A 179 15.80 -7.88 -0.76
N GLU A 180 15.66 -9.13 -0.37
CA GLU A 180 14.81 -9.51 0.75
C GLU A 180 15.47 -9.23 2.11
N THR A 181 14.71 -8.65 3.03
CA THR A 181 15.11 -8.44 4.43
C THR A 181 14.52 -9.49 5.37
N LYS A 182 13.57 -10.27 4.87
CA LYS A 182 12.87 -11.35 5.59
C LYS A 182 12.49 -12.47 4.60
N PRO A 183 12.44 -13.73 5.04
CA PRO A 183 12.16 -14.85 4.13
C PRO A 183 10.72 -14.86 3.62
N ARG A 184 9.80 -14.29 4.36
CA ARG A 184 8.38 -14.17 4.06
C ARG A 184 7.74 -13.10 4.93
N ILE A 185 6.61 -12.56 4.49
CA ILE A 185 5.90 -11.46 5.15
C ILE A 185 4.70 -12.05 5.90
N PRO A 186 4.60 -11.93 7.23
CA PRO A 186 3.37 -12.23 7.95
C PRO A 186 2.22 -11.36 7.45
N ALA A 187 1.01 -11.93 7.37
CA ALA A 187 -0.17 -11.21 6.89
C ALA A 187 -1.29 -11.16 7.93
N TYR A 188 -2.08 -10.09 7.85
CA TYR A 188 -3.37 -9.98 8.52
C TYR A 188 -4.51 -9.93 7.50
N CYS A 189 -5.72 -10.19 7.95
CA CYS A 189 -6.90 -10.14 7.10
C CYS A 189 -7.85 -9.03 7.52
N THR A 190 -8.29 -8.22 6.56
CA THR A 190 -9.29 -7.17 6.74
C THR A 190 -10.68 -7.67 6.36
N GLY A 191 -11.65 -7.42 7.22
CA GLY A 191 -13.06 -7.76 7.05
C GLY A 191 -13.69 -8.38 8.28
N ASN A 192 -15.03 -8.51 8.27
CA ASN A 192 -15.80 -8.95 9.42
C ASN A 192 -16.30 -10.42 9.31
N ASP A 193 -15.79 -11.19 8.34
CA ASP A 193 -16.08 -12.62 8.20
C ASP A 193 -15.13 -13.45 9.09
N ILE A 194 -15.18 -13.20 10.40
CA ILE A 194 -14.20 -13.60 11.42
C ILE A 194 -13.95 -15.11 11.42
N GLU A 195 -15.03 -15.91 11.48
CA GLU A 195 -14.93 -17.37 11.53
C GLU A 195 -14.22 -17.95 10.28
N GLN A 196 -14.54 -17.37 9.12
CA GLN A 196 -13.92 -17.74 7.86
C GLN A 196 -12.41 -17.41 7.87
N HIS A 197 -12.04 -16.21 8.33
CA HIS A 197 -10.63 -15.79 8.41
C HIS A 197 -9.83 -16.70 9.36
N ILE A 198 -10.39 -17.07 10.51
CA ILE A 198 -9.76 -17.99 11.46
C ILE A 198 -9.62 -19.38 10.84
N GLN A 199 -10.65 -19.87 10.16
CA GLN A 199 -10.64 -21.17 9.48
C GLN A 199 -9.53 -21.25 8.42
N PHE A 200 -9.26 -20.14 7.71
CA PHE A 200 -8.14 -20.07 6.77
C PHE A 200 -6.77 -20.00 7.44
N GLY A 201 -6.72 -19.75 8.74
CA GLY A 201 -5.51 -19.76 9.53
C GLY A 201 -4.94 -18.37 9.80
N PHE A 202 -5.72 -17.30 9.61
CA PHE A 202 -5.29 -15.97 10.06
C PHE A 202 -5.28 -15.90 11.59
N LYS A 203 -4.24 -15.30 12.12
CA LYS A 203 -4.08 -14.97 13.55
C LYS A 203 -4.11 -13.47 13.82
N ARG A 204 -4.28 -12.67 12.77
CA ARG A 204 -4.36 -11.21 12.82
C ARG A 204 -5.55 -10.76 11.99
N LEU A 205 -6.50 -10.08 12.63
CA LEU A 205 -7.77 -9.67 11.99
C LEU A 205 -7.96 -8.15 12.17
N LYS A 206 -8.16 -7.43 11.06
CA LYS A 206 -8.58 -6.02 11.07
C LYS A 206 -10.10 -5.96 10.82
N LEU A 207 -10.83 -5.47 11.82
CA LEU A 207 -12.29 -5.36 11.78
C LEU A 207 -12.69 -3.96 11.34
N ALA A 208 -13.61 -3.86 10.40
CA ALA A 208 -14.30 -2.62 10.14
C ALA A 208 -15.34 -2.37 11.24
N ILE A 209 -15.25 -1.25 11.91
CA ILE A 209 -16.14 -0.90 13.01
C ILE A 209 -17.46 -0.36 12.46
N PRO A 210 -18.62 -0.93 12.86
CA PRO A 210 -19.92 -0.53 12.30
C PRO A 210 -20.44 0.79 12.84
N HIS A 211 -20.11 1.17 14.07
CA HIS A 211 -20.77 2.26 14.77
C HIS A 211 -19.82 3.42 15.12
N GLY A 212 -20.36 4.63 15.07
CA GLY A 212 -19.67 5.87 15.41
C GLY A 212 -20.46 6.75 16.41
N PRO A 213 -20.05 8.02 16.59
CA PRO A 213 -20.65 8.93 17.58
C PRO A 213 -22.15 9.13 17.45
N ALA A 214 -22.70 9.12 16.24
CA ALA A 214 -24.13 9.26 15.98
C ALA A 214 -24.98 8.10 16.54
N ASP A 215 -24.37 6.93 16.76
CA ASP A 215 -25.04 5.75 17.33
C ASP A 215 -25.09 5.77 18.87
N GLY A 216 -24.45 6.76 19.49
CA GLY A 216 -24.44 6.92 20.93
C GLY A 216 -23.93 5.72 21.70
N ARG A 217 -24.42 5.54 22.94
CA ARG A 217 -23.98 4.46 23.82
C ARG A 217 -24.35 3.06 23.32
N GLU A 218 -25.44 2.96 22.58
CA GLU A 218 -25.85 1.66 22.03
C GLU A 218 -24.90 1.18 20.95
N GLY A 219 -24.44 2.08 20.07
CA GLY A 219 -23.40 1.80 19.08
C GLY A 219 -22.07 1.38 19.75
N MET A 220 -21.68 2.07 20.84
CA MET A 220 -20.49 1.69 21.61
C MET A 220 -20.57 0.27 22.16
N LYS A 221 -21.72 -0.14 22.72
CA LYS A 221 -21.93 -1.51 23.21
C LYS A 221 -21.83 -2.54 22.06
N LYS A 222 -22.39 -2.24 20.89
CA LYS A 222 -22.32 -3.13 19.74
C LYS A 222 -20.88 -3.27 19.23
N ASN A 223 -20.11 -2.19 19.16
CA ASN A 223 -18.68 -2.25 18.81
C ASN A 223 -17.91 -3.09 19.85
N LEU A 224 -18.21 -2.91 21.13
CA LEU A 224 -17.59 -3.70 22.19
C LEU A 224 -17.91 -5.20 22.06
N GLU A 225 -19.16 -5.56 21.76
CA GLU A 225 -19.55 -6.96 21.59
C GLU A 225 -18.89 -7.60 20.36
N LEU A 226 -18.71 -6.85 19.27
CA LEU A 226 -17.95 -7.30 18.09
C LEU A 226 -16.50 -7.65 18.49
N VAL A 227 -15.83 -6.77 19.22
CA VAL A 227 -14.44 -7.01 19.67
C VAL A 227 -14.36 -8.16 20.65
N LYS A 228 -15.29 -8.24 21.60
CA LYS A 228 -15.37 -9.30 22.61
C LYS A 228 -15.61 -10.67 21.97
N SER A 229 -16.56 -10.80 21.07
CA SER A 229 -16.83 -12.05 20.33
C SER A 229 -15.65 -12.45 19.46
N THR A 230 -15.05 -11.51 18.76
CA THR A 230 -13.83 -11.77 17.97
C THR A 230 -12.68 -12.27 18.85
N ARG A 231 -12.47 -11.68 20.02
CA ARG A 231 -11.45 -12.14 20.97
C ARG A 231 -11.73 -13.55 21.47
N ALA A 232 -13.00 -13.89 21.71
CA ALA A 232 -13.40 -15.23 22.13
C ALA A 232 -13.11 -16.27 21.02
N SER A 233 -13.41 -15.97 19.77
CA SER A 233 -13.15 -16.86 18.63
C SER A 233 -11.67 -16.96 18.28
N LEU A 234 -10.93 -15.84 18.30
CA LEU A 234 -9.52 -15.77 17.92
C LEU A 234 -8.57 -16.34 18.98
N GLY A 235 -9.00 -16.35 20.24
CA GLY A 235 -8.17 -16.77 21.37
C GLY A 235 -7.21 -15.67 21.86
N SER A 236 -6.38 -16.01 22.85
CA SER A 236 -5.47 -15.04 23.52
C SER A 236 -4.30 -14.58 22.67
N ASP A 237 -3.86 -15.39 21.72
CA ASP A 237 -2.60 -15.22 20.99
C ASP A 237 -2.75 -14.49 19.66
N GLY A 238 -3.99 -14.19 19.27
CA GLY A 238 -4.26 -13.46 18.04
C GLY A 238 -4.31 -11.95 18.24
N ASP A 239 -4.04 -11.20 17.18
CA ASP A 239 -4.12 -9.74 17.17
C ASP A 239 -5.45 -9.27 16.58
N ILE A 240 -6.13 -8.36 17.25
CA ILE A 240 -7.33 -7.68 16.78
C ILE A 240 -6.94 -6.24 16.47
N MET A 241 -7.21 -5.81 15.26
CA MET A 241 -7.05 -4.45 14.79
C MET A 241 -8.42 -3.88 14.43
N LEU A 242 -8.60 -2.59 14.59
CA LEU A 242 -9.86 -1.91 14.29
C LEU A 242 -9.62 -0.83 13.25
N ASP A 243 -10.51 -0.77 12.28
CA ASP A 243 -10.58 0.27 11.27
C ASP A 243 -11.83 1.12 11.55
N CYS A 244 -11.61 2.38 11.93
CA CYS A 244 -12.68 3.33 12.26
C CYS A 244 -13.00 4.25 11.08
N TRP A 245 -12.24 4.18 10.03
CA TRP A 245 -12.41 4.85 8.74
C TRP A 245 -12.90 6.30 8.82
N MET A 246 -12.18 7.12 9.59
CA MET A 246 -12.40 8.57 9.74
C MET A 246 -13.75 8.96 10.38
N ALA A 247 -14.44 8.02 11.03
CA ALA A 247 -15.82 8.23 11.48
C ALA A 247 -15.95 8.74 12.91
N TRP A 248 -14.87 8.66 13.70
CA TRP A 248 -14.96 8.94 15.12
C TRP A 248 -14.56 10.38 15.46
N THR A 249 -14.78 10.73 16.71
CA THR A 249 -14.27 11.96 17.34
C THR A 249 -13.24 11.59 18.41
N GLU A 250 -12.41 12.55 18.80
CA GLU A 250 -11.42 12.36 19.85
C GLU A 250 -12.04 11.80 21.14
N ARG A 251 -13.13 12.39 21.60
CA ARG A 251 -13.85 11.94 22.80
C ARG A 251 -14.36 10.50 22.66
N TYR A 252 -15.02 10.18 21.55
CA TYR A 252 -15.55 8.84 21.30
C TYR A 252 -14.42 7.80 21.28
N THR A 253 -13.29 8.15 20.64
CA THR A 253 -12.11 7.28 20.58
C THR A 253 -11.54 6.99 21.96
N LEU A 254 -11.43 7.99 22.84
CA LEU A 254 -10.97 7.81 24.22
C LEU A 254 -11.89 6.88 25.01
N GLU A 255 -13.20 7.09 24.95
CA GLU A 255 -14.19 6.25 25.64
C GLU A 255 -14.13 4.80 25.13
N MET A 256 -14.03 4.58 23.79
CA MET A 256 -13.91 3.24 23.22
C MET A 256 -12.59 2.56 23.57
N ALA A 257 -11.49 3.30 23.58
CA ALA A 257 -10.18 2.77 23.96
C ALA A 257 -10.19 2.19 25.39
N GLU A 258 -10.84 2.87 26.34
CA GLU A 258 -11.02 2.38 27.72
C GLU A 258 -11.84 1.09 27.75
N MET A 259 -12.94 1.03 26.98
CA MET A 259 -13.79 -0.16 26.90
C MET A 259 -13.06 -1.38 26.30
N PHE A 260 -12.09 -1.15 25.39
CA PHE A 260 -11.34 -2.21 24.73
C PHE A 260 -10.15 -2.76 25.52
N VAL A 261 -9.73 -2.13 26.61
CA VAL A 261 -8.58 -2.56 27.42
C VAL A 261 -8.58 -4.08 27.73
N PRO A 262 -9.70 -4.71 28.18
CA PRO A 262 -9.71 -6.14 28.49
C PRO A 262 -9.46 -7.05 27.28
N TYR A 263 -9.68 -6.54 26.09
CA TYR A 263 -9.62 -7.32 24.83
C TYR A 263 -8.30 -7.15 24.08
N ARG A 264 -7.39 -6.32 24.56
CA ARG A 264 -6.03 -6.13 23.99
C ARG A 264 -6.06 -5.87 22.50
N VAL A 265 -6.81 -4.84 22.07
CA VAL A 265 -6.83 -4.36 20.70
C VAL A 265 -5.42 -3.89 20.33
N TYR A 266 -4.87 -4.37 19.22
CA TYR A 266 -3.51 -4.07 18.80
C TYR A 266 -3.37 -2.65 18.26
N TRP A 267 -4.32 -2.22 17.41
CA TRP A 267 -4.44 -0.82 16.98
C TRP A 267 -5.88 -0.38 16.73
N MET A 268 -6.07 0.93 16.74
CA MET A 268 -7.25 1.63 16.20
C MET A 268 -6.77 2.54 15.07
N GLU A 269 -7.31 2.31 13.86
CA GLU A 269 -6.93 2.93 12.60
C GLU A 269 -7.93 4.01 12.22
N GLU A 270 -7.42 5.15 11.72
CA GLU A 270 -8.19 6.26 11.17
C GLU A 270 -9.39 6.69 12.03
N CYS A 271 -9.17 6.85 13.34
CA CYS A 271 -10.23 7.30 14.24
C CYS A 271 -10.78 8.68 13.88
N LEU A 272 -9.93 9.58 13.40
CA LEU A 272 -10.26 10.98 13.06
C LEU A 272 -10.09 11.23 11.55
N PRO A 273 -10.65 12.35 11.04
CA PRO A 273 -10.36 12.78 9.67
C PRO A 273 -8.85 12.97 9.44
N PRO A 274 -8.31 12.63 8.25
CA PRO A 274 -6.87 12.56 8.01
C PRO A 274 -6.08 13.83 8.29
N HIS A 275 -6.71 15.00 8.12
CA HIS A 275 -6.09 16.31 8.32
C HIS A 275 -6.02 16.74 9.79
N ASP A 276 -6.61 16.01 10.74
CA ASP A 276 -6.53 16.34 12.17
C ASP A 276 -5.28 15.73 12.84
N TYR A 277 -4.11 16.11 12.34
CA TYR A 277 -2.82 15.64 12.89
C TYR A 277 -2.68 15.91 14.38
N ALA A 278 -3.14 17.06 14.84
CA ALA A 278 -3.05 17.44 16.26
C ALA A 278 -3.98 16.56 17.13
N GLY A 279 -5.18 16.26 16.66
CA GLY A 279 -6.11 15.33 17.33
C GLY A 279 -5.53 13.92 17.44
N PHE A 280 -4.98 13.40 16.33
CA PHE A 280 -4.26 12.13 16.34
C PHE A 280 -3.09 12.13 17.34
N GLY A 281 -2.30 13.21 17.40
CA GLY A 281 -1.21 13.37 18.36
C GLY A 281 -1.69 13.34 19.82
N ARG A 282 -2.81 13.99 20.12
CA ARG A 282 -3.44 13.92 21.45
C ARG A 282 -3.90 12.51 21.81
N LEU A 283 -4.55 11.82 20.87
CA LEU A 283 -4.98 10.42 21.06
C LEU A 283 -3.78 9.50 21.28
N ASN A 284 -2.74 9.57 20.45
CA ASN A 284 -1.55 8.73 20.58
C ASN A 284 -0.78 9.00 21.88
N SER A 285 -0.88 10.23 22.39
CA SER A 285 -0.30 10.60 23.68
C SER A 285 -1.12 10.12 24.88
N ALA A 286 -2.45 10.14 24.78
CA ALA A 286 -3.36 9.78 25.86
C ALA A 286 -3.58 8.27 25.99
N ILE A 287 -3.73 7.56 24.87
CA ILE A 287 -4.06 6.14 24.84
C ILE A 287 -2.76 5.31 24.87
N LYS A 288 -2.59 4.47 25.90
CA LYS A 288 -1.43 3.58 26.06
C LYS A 288 -1.77 2.10 25.95
N SER A 289 -3.05 1.75 25.98
CA SER A 289 -3.55 0.38 25.93
C SER A 289 -3.58 -0.21 24.53
N THR A 290 -3.62 0.66 23.49
CA THR A 290 -3.63 0.31 22.07
C THR A 290 -2.89 1.36 21.27
N ARG A 291 -2.48 1.03 20.05
CA ARG A 291 -1.80 1.95 19.16
C ARG A 291 -2.81 2.76 18.35
N ILE A 292 -2.56 4.04 18.17
CA ILE A 292 -3.28 4.87 17.21
C ILE A 292 -2.48 4.85 15.91
N VAL A 293 -3.15 4.52 14.80
CA VAL A 293 -2.50 4.37 13.50
C VAL A 293 -3.31 5.08 12.41
N THR A 294 -2.63 5.54 11.37
CA THR A 294 -3.24 6.21 10.21
C THR A 294 -2.24 6.30 9.05
N GLY A 295 -2.69 6.76 7.90
CA GLY A 295 -1.82 7.04 6.77
C GLY A 295 -2.32 6.51 5.44
N GLU A 296 -3.40 5.73 5.41
CA GLU A 296 -4.03 5.27 4.18
C GLU A 296 -4.47 6.44 3.30
N HIS A 297 -5.10 7.45 3.89
CA HIS A 297 -5.52 8.68 3.24
C HIS A 297 -4.51 9.83 3.39
N GLU A 298 -3.23 9.49 3.62
CA GLU A 298 -2.15 10.49 3.63
C GLU A 298 -1.29 10.37 2.37
N TYR A 299 -0.78 11.50 1.89
CA TYR A 299 -0.15 11.60 0.59
C TYR A 299 1.24 12.23 0.67
N GLY A 300 2.19 11.52 0.04
CA GLY A 300 3.56 11.99 -0.08
C GLY A 300 4.30 12.13 1.25
N ARG A 301 5.63 12.16 1.19
CA ARG A 301 6.49 12.35 2.37
C ARG A 301 6.18 13.62 3.17
N TYR A 302 5.55 14.60 2.56
CA TYR A 302 5.25 15.89 3.23
C TYR A 302 4.07 15.75 4.20
N GLY A 303 3.06 14.94 3.86
CA GLY A 303 1.97 14.61 4.77
C GLY A 303 2.47 13.69 5.90
N PHE A 304 3.27 12.69 5.57
CA PHE A 304 3.89 11.82 6.59
C PHE A 304 4.85 12.59 7.53
N ARG A 305 5.48 13.66 7.06
CA ARG A 305 6.20 14.58 7.93
C ARG A 305 5.26 15.27 8.94
N GLN A 306 4.04 15.62 8.55
CA GLN A 306 3.05 16.18 9.49
C GLN A 306 2.65 15.14 10.55
N LEU A 307 2.46 13.88 10.16
CA LEU A 307 2.23 12.81 11.13
C LEU A 307 3.39 12.69 12.14
N LEU A 308 4.62 12.83 11.67
CA LEU A 308 5.82 12.80 12.53
C LEU A 308 5.86 13.99 13.48
N GLU A 309 5.75 15.22 12.96
CA GLU A 309 5.85 16.47 13.71
C GLU A 309 4.80 16.56 14.84
N HIS A 310 3.62 15.94 14.63
CA HIS A 310 2.54 15.90 15.61
C HIS A 310 2.54 14.63 16.47
N ASN A 311 3.49 13.70 16.28
CA ASN A 311 3.45 12.38 16.92
C ASN A 311 2.09 11.69 16.72
N ALA A 312 1.55 11.78 15.51
CA ALA A 312 0.15 11.48 15.23
C ALA A 312 -0.16 9.97 15.17
N ALA A 313 0.82 9.13 14.87
CA ALA A 313 0.59 7.69 14.73
C ALA A 313 1.80 6.85 15.15
N ALA A 314 1.51 5.74 15.82
CA ALA A 314 2.51 4.76 16.24
C ALA A 314 2.96 3.83 15.10
N ILE A 315 2.15 3.69 14.06
CA ILE A 315 2.42 2.92 12.83
C ILE A 315 1.89 3.74 11.66
N TRP A 316 2.64 3.80 10.57
CA TRP A 316 2.22 4.48 9.34
C TRP A 316 1.68 3.47 8.32
N GLN A 317 0.59 3.85 7.64
CA GLN A 317 -0.14 2.96 6.74
C GLN A 317 -0.32 3.53 5.32
N PRO A 318 0.77 4.01 4.65
CA PRO A 318 0.64 4.54 3.29
C PRO A 318 0.07 3.49 2.32
N ASP A 319 -0.78 3.89 1.38
CA ASP A 319 -1.15 3.06 0.25
C ASP A 319 -0.24 3.38 -0.95
N ILE A 320 0.45 2.39 -1.48
CA ILE A 320 1.39 2.57 -2.60
C ILE A 320 0.73 3.12 -3.86
N ASN A 321 -0.55 2.79 -4.06
CA ASN A 321 -1.32 3.24 -5.22
C ASN A 321 -1.86 4.68 -5.05
N TRP A 322 -1.78 5.23 -3.82
CA TRP A 322 -2.31 6.56 -3.49
C TRP A 322 -1.25 7.55 -3.06
N CYS A 323 -0.27 7.13 -2.28
CA CYS A 323 0.71 8.04 -1.65
C CYS A 323 1.72 8.68 -2.60
N GLY A 324 1.73 8.29 -3.88
CA GLY A 324 2.70 8.78 -4.89
C GLY A 324 3.56 7.67 -5.49
N GLY A 325 3.15 6.40 -5.36
CA GLY A 325 3.86 5.26 -5.92
C GLY A 325 5.03 4.77 -5.08
N LEU A 326 5.81 3.86 -5.66
CA LEU A 326 6.94 3.24 -4.98
C LEU A 326 8.07 4.22 -4.69
N THR A 327 8.32 5.17 -5.60
CA THR A 327 9.35 6.20 -5.43
C THR A 327 9.10 7.03 -4.16
N GLU A 328 7.86 7.36 -3.89
CA GLU A 328 7.50 8.12 -2.69
C GLU A 328 7.40 7.24 -1.44
N LEU A 329 6.84 6.04 -1.58
CA LEU A 329 6.75 5.07 -0.47
C LEU A 329 8.13 4.73 0.11
N ARG A 330 9.16 4.62 -0.72
CA ARG A 330 10.55 4.43 -0.27
C ARG A 330 11.03 5.57 0.63
N LYS A 331 10.69 6.81 0.30
CA LYS A 331 11.06 8.00 1.07
C LYS A 331 10.28 8.08 2.37
N ILE A 332 8.99 7.74 2.33
CA ILE A 332 8.14 7.62 3.52
C ILE A 332 8.70 6.55 4.46
N GLY A 333 9.02 5.38 3.93
CA GLY A 333 9.61 4.28 4.71
C GLY A 333 10.97 4.61 5.32
N ALA A 334 11.84 5.32 4.58
CA ALA A 334 13.13 5.78 5.08
C ALA A 334 12.98 6.84 6.19
N LEU A 335 12.03 7.77 6.04
CA LEU A 335 11.70 8.74 7.07
C LEU A 335 11.20 8.03 8.35
N ALA A 336 10.26 7.11 8.20
CA ALA A 336 9.72 6.32 9.31
C ALA A 336 10.82 5.51 10.05
N ALA A 337 11.71 4.86 9.28
CA ALA A 337 12.80 4.05 9.83
C ALA A 337 13.78 4.87 10.70
N ALA A 338 14.02 6.13 10.35
CA ALA A 338 14.88 7.02 11.14
C ALA A 338 14.32 7.37 12.53
N TYR A 339 13.03 7.08 12.76
CA TYR A 339 12.32 7.32 14.02
C TYR A 339 11.72 6.05 14.62
N ASP A 340 12.21 4.87 14.20
CA ASP A 340 11.73 3.56 14.67
C ASP A 340 10.21 3.35 14.48
N ILE A 341 9.60 4.00 13.49
CA ILE A 341 8.19 3.88 13.17
C ILE A 341 8.00 2.72 12.18
N PRO A 342 7.20 1.69 12.54
CA PRO A 342 6.82 0.66 11.59
C PRO A 342 5.93 1.21 10.48
N VAL A 343 6.10 0.69 9.26
CA VAL A 343 5.23 0.99 8.13
C VAL A 343 4.51 -0.29 7.70
N ILE A 344 3.19 -0.28 7.83
CA ILE A 344 2.32 -1.39 7.44
C ILE A 344 1.35 -0.86 6.38
N PRO A 345 1.71 -0.94 5.08
CA PRO A 345 0.93 -0.31 4.03
C PRO A 345 -0.50 -0.84 3.97
N HIS A 346 -1.46 0.08 3.80
CA HIS A 346 -2.81 -0.27 3.36
C HIS A 346 -2.73 -1.02 2.03
N GLY A 347 -3.52 -2.08 1.86
CA GLY A 347 -3.44 -2.93 0.68
C GLY A 347 -2.08 -3.62 0.50
N GLY A 348 -1.31 -3.79 1.59
CA GLY A 348 0.06 -4.32 1.58
C GLY A 348 0.22 -5.74 1.05
N GLY A 349 -0.89 -6.46 0.85
CA GLY A 349 -0.91 -7.76 0.19
C GLY A 349 -1.04 -7.70 -1.33
N ARG A 350 -1.16 -6.54 -1.94
CA ARG A 350 -1.16 -6.41 -3.40
C ARG A 350 0.23 -6.67 -3.97
N PHE A 351 0.29 -7.13 -5.20
CA PHE A 351 1.54 -7.51 -5.87
C PHE A 351 2.59 -6.39 -5.91
N ASP A 352 2.19 -5.14 -6.04
CA ASP A 352 3.08 -3.98 -6.02
C ASP A 352 3.62 -3.67 -4.62
N SER A 353 2.76 -3.65 -3.59
CA SER A 353 3.13 -3.39 -2.20
C SER A 353 4.06 -4.47 -1.62
N VAL A 354 3.80 -5.74 -1.93
CA VAL A 354 4.54 -6.88 -1.41
C VAL A 354 6.03 -6.79 -1.74
N HIS A 355 6.39 -6.26 -2.92
CA HIS A 355 7.80 -6.06 -3.29
C HIS A 355 8.51 -5.08 -2.37
N TRP A 356 7.86 -3.97 -2.01
CA TRP A 356 8.45 -3.02 -1.07
C TRP A 356 8.54 -3.59 0.34
N ILE A 357 7.47 -4.23 0.84
CA ILE A 357 7.46 -4.84 2.18
C ILE A 357 8.54 -5.92 2.31
N GLN A 358 8.77 -6.72 1.25
CA GLN A 358 9.82 -7.74 1.24
C GLN A 358 11.22 -7.15 1.41
N ALA A 359 11.45 -5.96 0.86
CA ALA A 359 12.74 -5.27 0.90
C ALA A 359 12.91 -4.33 2.11
N ALA A 360 11.84 -3.87 2.74
CA ALA A 360 11.90 -2.90 3.84
C ALA A 360 11.97 -3.59 5.21
N GLN A 361 12.97 -3.26 6.04
CA GLN A 361 13.12 -3.83 7.38
C GLN A 361 12.01 -3.40 8.34
N ASN A 362 11.60 -2.14 8.27
CA ASN A 362 10.56 -1.56 9.11
C ASN A 362 9.13 -1.81 8.62
N ALA A 363 8.92 -2.74 7.68
CA ALA A 363 7.61 -3.15 7.18
C ALA A 363 7.30 -4.61 7.62
N PRO A 364 6.73 -4.81 8.81
CA PRO A 364 6.61 -6.15 9.39
C PRO A 364 5.49 -7.01 8.81
N TRP A 365 4.41 -6.41 8.29
CA TRP A 365 3.20 -7.12 7.88
C TRP A 365 2.66 -6.66 6.53
N GLY A 366 1.89 -7.56 5.87
CA GLY A 366 1.09 -7.25 4.69
C GLY A 366 -0.40 -7.44 4.98
N GLU A 367 -1.24 -6.64 4.35
CA GLU A 367 -2.68 -6.69 4.45
C GLU A 367 -3.30 -7.54 3.36
N LEU A 368 -4.18 -8.46 3.72
CA LEU A 368 -4.98 -9.27 2.81
C LEU A 368 -6.46 -8.99 3.00
N PHE A 369 -7.20 -9.05 1.90
CA PHE A 369 -8.66 -9.06 1.90
C PHE A 369 -9.14 -10.42 1.44
N MET A 370 -10.22 -10.91 2.03
CA MET A 370 -10.84 -12.17 1.62
C MET A 370 -12.30 -11.97 1.23
N PRO A 371 -12.54 -11.50 0.01
CA PRO A 371 -13.92 -11.25 -0.45
C PRO A 371 -14.67 -12.54 -0.86
N ALA A 372 -14.02 -13.71 -0.80
CA ALA A 372 -14.60 -14.98 -1.27
C ALA A 372 -14.19 -16.18 -0.40
N PRO A 373 -15.00 -17.26 -0.32
CA PRO A 373 -14.76 -18.41 0.55
C PRO A 373 -13.62 -19.33 0.11
N GLY A 374 -13.09 -19.17 -1.10
CA GLY A 374 -11.99 -20.00 -1.62
C GLY A 374 -10.64 -19.79 -0.94
N GLY A 375 -10.54 -18.80 -0.08
CA GLY A 375 -9.33 -18.45 0.64
C GLY A 375 -8.40 -17.48 -0.11
N PRO A 376 -7.38 -16.98 0.57
CA PRO A 376 -6.47 -15.97 0.02
C PRO A 376 -5.81 -16.41 -1.28
N LYS A 377 -5.38 -17.67 -1.36
CA LYS A 377 -4.68 -18.19 -2.53
C LYS A 377 -5.55 -18.17 -3.80
N GLU A 378 -6.82 -18.49 -3.70
CA GLU A 378 -7.73 -18.50 -4.85
C GLU A 378 -8.11 -17.11 -5.27
N VAL A 379 -8.36 -16.23 -4.31
CA VAL A 379 -8.68 -14.81 -4.56
C VAL A 379 -7.50 -14.09 -5.25
N TYR A 380 -6.28 -14.28 -4.76
CA TYR A 380 -5.12 -13.59 -5.32
C TYR A 380 -4.55 -14.26 -6.56
N SER A 381 -4.72 -15.58 -6.72
CA SER A 381 -4.33 -16.31 -7.93
C SER A 381 -5.14 -15.92 -9.18
N MET A 382 -6.25 -15.24 -9.03
CA MET A 382 -6.98 -14.66 -10.16
C MET A 382 -6.16 -13.63 -10.94
N TYR A 383 -5.24 -12.96 -10.27
CA TYR A 383 -4.44 -11.89 -10.84
C TYR A 383 -3.01 -12.32 -11.17
N GLU A 384 -2.48 -13.37 -10.49
CA GLU A 384 -1.06 -13.71 -10.54
C GLU A 384 -0.77 -15.20 -10.32
N GLU A 385 0.12 -15.75 -11.12
CA GLU A 385 0.61 -17.12 -10.93
C GLU A 385 1.76 -17.19 -9.90
N GLU A 386 2.36 -16.07 -9.52
CA GLU A 386 3.64 -16.05 -8.81
C GLU A 386 3.64 -15.37 -7.44
N TYR A 387 2.48 -14.94 -6.99
CA TYR A 387 2.32 -14.47 -5.63
C TYR A 387 2.11 -15.65 -4.70
N SER A 388 3.02 -15.87 -3.76
CA SER A 388 2.88 -17.04 -2.87
C SER A 388 2.19 -16.66 -1.56
N ILE A 389 1.15 -17.43 -1.23
CA ILE A 389 0.50 -17.41 0.08
C ILE A 389 0.73 -18.78 0.74
N SER A 390 1.20 -18.77 1.97
CA SER A 390 1.52 -19.98 2.72
C SER A 390 1.04 -19.91 4.16
N ARG A 391 0.80 -21.06 4.80
CA ARG A 391 0.53 -21.15 6.24
C ARG A 391 1.82 -21.44 7.00
N GLY A 392 1.92 -20.95 8.22
CA GLY A 392 3.03 -21.23 9.12
C GLY A 392 2.66 -20.98 10.58
N PRO A 393 3.64 -21.01 11.50
CA PRO A 393 3.39 -20.97 12.95
C PRO A 393 2.62 -19.73 13.42
N GLU A 394 2.86 -18.56 12.78
CA GLU A 394 2.22 -17.31 13.14
C GLU A 394 1.02 -16.94 12.24
N GLY A 395 0.47 -17.89 11.50
CA GLY A 395 -0.67 -17.70 10.63
C GLY A 395 -0.33 -17.72 9.14
N ILE A 396 -0.88 -16.76 8.41
CA ILE A 396 -0.69 -16.61 6.96
C ILE A 396 0.53 -15.77 6.64
N TYR A 397 1.24 -16.15 5.59
CA TYR A 397 2.41 -15.45 5.06
C TYR A 397 2.27 -15.24 3.57
N ILE A 398 2.83 -14.14 3.09
CA ILE A 398 2.89 -13.77 1.68
C ILE A 398 4.34 -13.54 1.25
N ARG A 399 4.59 -13.67 -0.05
CA ARG A 399 5.87 -13.36 -0.68
C ARG A 399 5.64 -12.92 -2.13
N PRO A 400 6.39 -11.90 -2.64
CA PRO A 400 6.35 -11.54 -4.05
C PRO A 400 6.91 -12.66 -4.93
N GLY A 401 6.49 -12.69 -6.20
CA GLY A 401 7.04 -13.58 -7.22
C GLY A 401 8.44 -13.19 -7.67
N GLU A 402 9.05 -14.06 -8.47
CA GLU A 402 10.41 -13.89 -9.01
C GLU A 402 10.41 -13.32 -10.45
N ARG A 403 9.24 -13.09 -11.05
CA ARG A 403 9.16 -12.51 -12.39
C ARG A 403 9.71 -11.09 -12.44
N PRO A 404 10.27 -10.68 -13.60
CA PRO A 404 10.73 -9.31 -13.80
C PRO A 404 9.62 -8.28 -13.60
N GLY A 405 9.99 -7.11 -13.10
CA GLY A 405 9.03 -6.07 -12.73
C GLY A 405 8.30 -6.42 -11.44
N PHE A 406 7.01 -6.10 -11.39
CA PHE A 406 6.13 -6.55 -10.32
C PHE A 406 5.57 -7.97 -10.55
N GLY A 407 5.94 -8.62 -11.66
CA GLY A 407 5.41 -9.94 -12.02
C GLY A 407 3.97 -9.91 -12.54
N TRP A 408 3.38 -8.74 -12.67
CA TRP A 408 1.99 -8.59 -13.08
C TRP A 408 1.82 -8.65 -14.59
N ASP A 409 1.17 -9.69 -15.07
CA ASP A 409 0.75 -9.83 -16.45
C ASP A 409 -0.70 -9.37 -16.60
N VAL A 410 -0.85 -8.19 -17.13
CA VAL A 410 -2.16 -7.60 -17.42
C VAL A 410 -2.78 -8.30 -18.64
N VAL A 411 -4.02 -8.76 -18.48
CA VAL A 411 -4.85 -9.17 -19.60
C VAL A 411 -5.81 -8.03 -19.90
N PRO A 412 -5.65 -7.33 -21.03
CA PRO A 412 -6.60 -6.30 -21.43
C PRO A 412 -8.02 -6.85 -21.53
N ALA A 413 -9.01 -6.07 -21.06
CA ALA A 413 -10.42 -6.45 -21.09
C ALA A 413 -11.02 -6.22 -22.48
#